data_81191702eb0822c9437c77f903e50889
#
_entry.id   81191702eb0822c9437c77f903e50889
#
_cell.length_a   1.000
_cell.length_b   1.000
_cell.length_c   1.000
_cell.angle_alpha   90.00
_cell.angle_beta   90.00
_cell.angle_gamma   90.00
#
_symmetry.space_group_name_H-M   'P 1'
#
loop_
_entity.id
_entity.type
_entity.pdbx_description
1 polymer ?
#
loop_
_entity_poly.entity_id
_entity_poly.type
_entity_poly.pdbx_seq_one_letter_code
_entity_poly.pdbx_strand_id
1 'polypeptide(L)'
;GADVDPACYGEKRQPLCGKTWPERDALDRLMVEHALTTHKPILGICRGMQALNVFTGGTLVQDIENTISTTTHHSQKEDYRFTTHRVRTESSRFFESLVGASEIAVNSHHHQCVDRPGKGVRIIARSVEDNVPEAMVVETEPFALGIQWHPEMLSAEHPEALAIFKAFVSACRGELPPVPVAS
;
A
#
# COMPACT_ATOMS: atom_id res chain seq x y z
N GLY A 1 -3.07 8.38 9.33
CA GLY A 1 -4.48 8.07 9.60
C GLY A 1 -4.65 7.24 10.87
N ALA A 2 -5.89 6.87 11.25
CA ALA A 2 -6.12 5.91 12.32
C ALA A 2 -5.70 4.50 11.87
N ASP A 3 -5.31 3.63 12.79
CA ASP A 3 -4.96 2.25 12.49
C ASP A 3 -6.21 1.43 12.12
N VAL A 4 -6.03 0.38 11.34
CA VAL A 4 -7.07 -0.64 11.13
C VAL A 4 -7.18 -1.46 12.42
N ASP A 5 -8.40 -1.65 12.93
CA ASP A 5 -8.60 -2.39 14.17
C ASP A 5 -8.10 -3.84 14.03
N PRO A 6 -7.20 -4.31 14.91
CA PRO A 6 -6.70 -5.68 14.89
C PRO A 6 -7.79 -6.76 14.90
N ALA A 7 -8.96 -6.46 15.46
CA ALA A 7 -10.12 -7.36 15.40
C ALA A 7 -10.57 -7.64 13.94
N CYS A 8 -10.30 -6.72 13.00
CA CYS A 8 -10.63 -6.90 11.58
C CYS A 8 -9.82 -8.02 10.91
N TYR A 9 -8.65 -8.36 11.46
CA TYR A 9 -7.78 -9.45 10.96
C TYR A 9 -7.50 -10.54 12.01
N GLY A 10 -8.37 -10.63 13.04
CA GLY A 10 -8.38 -11.73 14.00
C GLY A 10 -7.26 -11.69 15.03
N GLU A 11 -6.63 -10.55 15.24
CA GLU A 11 -5.55 -10.37 16.20
C GLU A 11 -5.99 -9.57 17.42
N LYS A 12 -5.24 -9.75 18.52
CA LYS A 12 -5.37 -8.91 19.71
C LYS A 12 -4.61 -7.60 19.48
N ARG A 13 -5.19 -6.50 19.98
CA ARG A 13 -4.54 -5.20 19.97
C ARG A 13 -3.26 -5.25 20.81
N GLN A 14 -2.15 -4.84 20.21
CA GLN A 14 -0.85 -4.68 20.89
C GLN A 14 -0.75 -3.30 21.54
N PRO A 15 0.12 -3.11 22.54
CA PRO A 15 0.24 -1.84 23.29
C PRO A 15 0.54 -0.61 22.41
N LEU A 16 1.26 -0.81 21.32
CA LEU A 16 1.68 0.26 20.39
C LEU A 16 0.77 0.43 19.18
N CYS A 17 -0.28 -0.37 19.05
CA CYS A 17 -1.34 -0.10 18.10
C CYS A 17 -2.00 1.24 18.43
N GLY A 18 -2.02 2.14 17.46
CA GLY A 18 -2.54 3.48 17.61
C GLY A 18 -4.07 3.54 17.69
N LYS A 19 -4.65 4.72 17.60
CA LYS A 19 -6.10 4.89 17.64
C LYS A 19 -6.76 4.19 16.46
N THR A 20 -7.78 3.37 16.73
CA THR A 20 -8.66 2.75 15.73
C THR A 20 -9.95 3.55 15.56
N TRP A 21 -10.62 3.36 14.42
CA TRP A 21 -11.88 4.05 14.11
C TRP A 21 -12.85 3.08 13.42
N PRO A 22 -13.74 2.42 14.18
CA PRO A 22 -14.61 1.35 13.66
C PRO A 22 -15.50 1.75 12.47
N GLU A 23 -15.99 2.98 12.46
CA GLU A 23 -16.83 3.48 11.35
C GLU A 23 -16.00 3.60 10.06
N ARG A 24 -14.73 3.96 10.19
CA ARG A 24 -13.82 4.01 9.05
C ARG A 24 -13.45 2.61 8.57
N ASP A 25 -13.24 1.66 9.48
CA ASP A 25 -12.98 0.26 9.13
C ASP A 25 -14.17 -0.35 8.39
N ALA A 26 -15.40 -0.07 8.85
CA ALA A 26 -16.61 -0.52 8.18
C ALA A 26 -16.77 0.07 6.77
N LEU A 27 -16.48 1.36 6.59
CA LEU A 27 -16.51 2.01 5.29
C LEU A 27 -15.45 1.42 4.34
N ASP A 28 -14.21 1.27 4.81
CA ASP A 28 -13.12 0.72 3.99
C ASP A 28 -13.42 -0.73 3.58
N ARG A 29 -13.99 -1.54 4.48
CA ARG A 29 -14.46 -2.89 4.15
C ARG A 29 -15.47 -2.86 2.99
N LEU A 30 -16.52 -2.03 3.10
CA LEU A 30 -17.54 -1.91 2.06
C LEU A 30 -16.94 -1.47 0.72
N MET A 31 -15.99 -0.52 0.73
CA MET A 31 -15.32 -0.04 -0.49
C MET A 31 -14.47 -1.13 -1.14
N VAL A 32 -13.69 -1.86 -0.34
CA VAL A 32 -12.87 -2.99 -0.84
C VAL A 32 -13.77 -4.10 -1.40
N GLU A 33 -14.75 -4.56 -0.63
CA GLU A 33 -15.67 -5.61 -1.05
C GLU A 33 -16.42 -5.22 -2.33
N HIS A 34 -16.90 -3.97 -2.43
CA HIS A 34 -17.56 -3.48 -3.63
C HIS A 34 -16.61 -3.44 -4.84
N ALA A 35 -15.40 -2.92 -4.68
CA ALA A 35 -14.43 -2.85 -5.76
C ALA A 35 -14.08 -4.25 -6.30
N LEU A 36 -13.81 -5.21 -5.40
CA LEU A 36 -13.46 -6.58 -5.77
C LEU A 36 -14.64 -7.34 -6.39
N THR A 37 -15.85 -7.18 -5.87
CA THR A 37 -17.03 -7.87 -6.42
C THR A 37 -17.51 -7.32 -7.75
N THR A 38 -17.23 -6.05 -8.03
CA THR A 38 -17.61 -5.39 -9.29
C THR A 38 -16.44 -5.21 -10.26
N HIS A 39 -15.25 -5.72 -9.91
CA HIS A 39 -14.00 -5.57 -10.68
C HIS A 39 -13.67 -4.11 -11.02
N LYS A 40 -14.02 -3.18 -10.14
CA LYS A 40 -13.69 -1.76 -10.30
C LYS A 40 -12.27 -1.48 -9.89
N PRO A 41 -11.55 -0.61 -10.63
CA PRO A 41 -10.22 -0.19 -10.22
C PRO A 41 -10.22 0.41 -8.80
N ILE A 42 -9.23 0.02 -8.01
CA ILE A 42 -9.02 0.54 -6.66
C ILE A 42 -7.55 0.92 -6.46
N LEU A 43 -7.33 2.09 -5.86
CA LEU A 43 -6.03 2.55 -5.41
C LEU A 43 -6.09 2.80 -3.91
N GLY A 44 -5.38 1.99 -3.14
CA GLY A 44 -5.25 2.13 -1.69
C GLY A 44 -3.94 2.82 -1.32
N ILE A 45 -4.00 4.00 -0.68
CA ILE A 45 -2.82 4.76 -0.25
C ILE A 45 -2.68 4.66 1.27
N CYS A 46 -1.49 4.34 1.76
CA CYS A 46 -1.11 4.21 3.16
C CYS A 46 -2.09 3.27 3.90
N ARG A 47 -2.96 3.81 4.75
CA ARG A 47 -4.02 3.04 5.40
C ARG A 47 -4.92 2.31 4.40
N GLY A 48 -5.13 2.86 3.21
CA GLY A 48 -5.89 2.21 2.14
C GLY A 48 -5.24 0.91 1.63
N MET A 49 -3.91 0.86 1.52
CA MET A 49 -3.18 -0.38 1.24
C MET A 49 -3.38 -1.40 2.36
N GLN A 50 -3.26 -0.98 3.61
CA GLN A 50 -3.45 -1.84 4.77
C GLN A 50 -4.87 -2.41 4.83
N ALA A 51 -5.89 -1.57 4.62
CA ALA A 51 -7.29 -2.00 4.55
C ALA A 51 -7.53 -2.98 3.40
N LEU A 52 -6.97 -2.72 2.21
CA LEU A 52 -7.07 -3.63 1.07
C LEU A 52 -6.47 -5.01 1.40
N ASN A 53 -5.32 -5.06 2.08
CA ASN A 53 -4.72 -6.30 2.56
C ASN A 53 -5.59 -7.02 3.59
N VAL A 54 -6.08 -6.29 4.60
CA VAL A 54 -6.89 -6.86 5.70
C VAL A 54 -8.20 -7.43 5.16
N PHE A 55 -8.91 -6.71 4.32
CA PHE A 55 -10.22 -7.14 3.80
C PHE A 55 -10.13 -8.17 2.66
N THR A 56 -8.91 -8.51 2.23
CA THR A 56 -8.62 -9.73 1.45
C THR A 56 -8.14 -10.90 2.31
N GLY A 57 -8.12 -10.74 3.64
CA GLY A 57 -7.78 -11.79 4.62
C GLY A 57 -6.31 -11.80 5.06
N GLY A 58 -5.57 -10.73 4.83
CA GLY A 58 -4.22 -10.53 5.32
C GLY A 58 -4.15 -9.97 6.74
N THR A 59 -2.93 -9.81 7.27
CA THR A 59 -2.63 -9.25 8.60
C THR A 59 -1.67 -8.08 8.50
N LEU A 60 -1.50 -7.34 9.61
CA LEU A 60 -0.60 -6.19 9.69
C LEU A 60 0.40 -6.39 10.85
N VAL A 61 1.61 -5.91 10.65
CA VAL A 61 2.53 -5.55 11.72
C VAL A 61 1.96 -4.31 12.39
N GLN A 62 1.59 -4.41 13.68
CA GLN A 62 0.90 -3.33 14.40
C GLN A 62 1.83 -2.18 14.81
N ASP A 63 3.16 -2.41 14.83
CA ASP A 63 4.18 -1.39 15.01
C ASP A 63 5.52 -1.87 14.45
N ILE A 64 6.03 -1.16 13.44
CA ILE A 64 7.25 -1.53 12.72
C ILE A 64 8.47 -1.45 13.64
N GLU A 65 8.65 -0.32 14.35
CA GLU A 65 9.88 -0.06 15.12
C GLU A 65 10.12 -1.08 16.24
N ASN A 66 9.05 -1.68 16.77
CA ASN A 66 9.13 -2.66 17.85
C ASN A 66 9.07 -4.12 17.35
N THR A 67 8.75 -4.34 16.09
CA THR A 67 8.59 -5.69 15.52
C THR A 67 9.68 -6.02 14.52
N ILE A 68 10.10 -5.04 13.74
CA ILE A 68 11.11 -5.20 12.68
C ILE A 68 12.40 -4.51 13.11
N SER A 69 13.54 -5.19 12.97
CA SER A 69 14.84 -4.56 13.20
C SER A 69 15.13 -3.59 12.05
N THR A 70 14.93 -2.31 12.29
CA THR A 70 15.13 -1.25 11.31
C THR A 70 15.78 -0.01 11.90
N THR A 71 16.51 0.72 11.05
CA THR A 71 17.00 2.07 11.32
C THR A 71 16.23 3.12 10.53
N THR A 72 15.29 2.69 9.67
CA THR A 72 14.45 3.56 8.87
C THR A 72 13.26 4.03 9.69
N HIS A 73 13.09 5.35 9.79
CA HIS A 73 11.92 5.94 10.43
C HIS A 73 10.78 6.07 9.42
N HIS A 74 9.86 5.09 9.40
CA HIS A 74 8.68 5.12 8.52
C HIS A 74 7.64 6.17 8.90
N SER A 75 7.77 6.80 10.06
CA SER A 75 6.98 7.96 10.48
C SER A 75 7.86 9.21 10.51
N GLN A 76 8.16 9.73 9.32
CA GLN A 76 9.03 10.91 9.17
C GLN A 76 8.49 12.13 9.92
N LYS A 77 9.40 12.97 10.42
CA LYS A 77 9.08 14.26 11.05
C LYS A 77 9.14 15.42 10.07
N GLU A 78 9.84 15.22 8.97
CA GLU A 78 10.00 16.17 7.87
C GLU A 78 8.66 16.37 7.14
N ASP A 79 8.57 17.45 6.36
CA ASP A 79 7.44 17.69 5.47
C ASP A 79 7.29 16.51 4.48
N TYR A 80 6.08 16.03 4.29
CA TYR A 80 5.78 14.85 3.43
C TYR A 80 6.06 15.07 1.95
N ARG A 81 6.42 16.27 1.55
CA ARG A 81 6.95 16.59 0.22
C ARG A 81 8.41 16.16 0.03
N PHE A 82 9.11 15.78 1.11
CA PHE A 82 10.46 15.26 1.04
C PHE A 82 10.47 13.73 1.12
N THR A 83 11.33 13.12 0.32
CA THR A 83 11.58 11.68 0.35
C THR A 83 12.57 11.34 1.47
N THR A 84 12.38 10.20 2.14
CA THR A 84 13.18 9.81 3.31
C THR A 84 13.84 8.45 3.19
N HIS A 85 13.32 7.55 2.32
CA HIS A 85 13.91 6.24 2.07
C HIS A 85 13.69 5.80 0.62
N ARG A 86 14.21 4.65 0.25
CA ARG A 86 14.11 4.10 -1.10
C ARG A 86 13.25 2.84 -1.12
N VAL A 87 12.51 2.69 -2.19
CA VAL A 87 11.68 1.51 -2.47
C VAL A 87 12.17 0.85 -3.74
N ARG A 88 12.41 -0.46 -3.69
CA ARG A 88 12.80 -1.29 -4.82
C ARG A 88 11.62 -2.15 -5.29
N THR A 89 11.44 -2.20 -6.60
CA THR A 89 10.42 -3.07 -7.22
C THR A 89 10.85 -4.55 -7.11
N GLU A 90 9.91 -5.43 -6.77
CA GLU A 90 10.13 -6.86 -6.71
C GLU A 90 9.60 -7.53 -7.98
N SER A 91 10.48 -7.88 -8.92
CA SER A 91 10.17 -8.70 -10.11
C SER A 91 8.84 -8.36 -10.83
N SER A 92 8.34 -7.14 -10.62
CA SER A 92 7.10 -6.66 -11.20
C SER A 92 7.37 -5.72 -12.35
N ARG A 93 7.45 -6.26 -13.56
CA ARG A 93 7.55 -5.43 -14.78
C ARG A 93 6.45 -4.39 -14.87
N PHE A 94 5.26 -4.69 -14.35
CA PHE A 94 4.15 -3.75 -14.30
C PHE A 94 4.52 -2.52 -13.46
N PHE A 95 4.97 -2.73 -12.22
CA PHE A 95 5.26 -1.62 -11.32
C PHE A 95 6.52 -0.85 -11.75
N GLU A 96 7.56 -1.56 -12.18
CA GLU A 96 8.76 -0.94 -12.72
C GLU A 96 8.46 -0.08 -13.97
N SER A 97 7.65 -0.59 -14.91
CA SER A 97 7.25 0.21 -16.07
C SER A 97 6.30 1.36 -15.70
N LEU A 98 5.52 1.23 -14.64
CA LEU A 98 4.65 2.28 -14.14
C LEU A 98 5.44 3.45 -13.56
N VAL A 99 6.41 3.17 -12.69
CA VAL A 99 7.22 4.21 -12.03
C VAL A 99 8.47 4.61 -12.83
N GLY A 100 8.81 3.85 -13.87
CA GLY A 100 9.93 4.15 -14.79
C GLY A 100 11.32 3.78 -14.25
N ALA A 101 11.39 3.09 -13.10
CA ALA A 101 12.65 2.70 -12.47
C ALA A 101 12.49 1.44 -11.60
N SER A 102 13.58 0.71 -11.39
CA SER A 102 13.62 -0.42 -10.46
C SER A 102 13.72 0.02 -8.99
N GLU A 103 14.09 1.27 -8.74
CA GLU A 103 14.21 1.86 -7.41
C GLU A 103 13.82 3.33 -7.45
N ILE A 104 13.01 3.78 -6.51
CA ILE A 104 12.54 5.17 -6.38
C ILE A 104 12.69 5.66 -4.94
N ALA A 105 12.84 6.97 -4.75
CA ALA A 105 12.81 7.61 -3.44
C ALA A 105 11.36 7.99 -3.08
N VAL A 106 10.96 7.74 -1.83
CA VAL A 106 9.59 7.96 -1.36
C VAL A 106 9.57 8.67 0.00
N ASN A 107 8.44 9.30 0.32
CA ASN A 107 8.13 9.79 1.66
C ASN A 107 7.57 8.66 2.53
N SER A 108 7.41 8.89 3.84
CA SER A 108 6.91 7.86 4.74
C SER A 108 6.15 8.47 5.91
N HIS A 109 4.91 8.02 6.14
CA HIS A 109 4.10 8.44 7.26
C HIS A 109 3.20 7.31 7.77
N HIS A 110 3.83 6.23 8.22
CA HIS A 110 3.15 5.08 8.78
C HIS A 110 4.02 4.40 9.83
N HIS A 111 3.41 3.73 10.79
CA HIS A 111 4.10 2.90 11.78
C HIS A 111 3.66 1.43 11.70
N GLN A 112 2.70 1.13 10.83
CA GLN A 112 2.23 -0.21 10.53
C GLN A 112 2.57 -0.57 9.09
N CYS A 113 2.66 -1.87 8.79
CA CYS A 113 2.82 -2.38 7.42
C CYS A 113 2.10 -3.72 7.26
N VAL A 114 2.03 -4.19 6.02
CA VAL A 114 1.55 -5.55 5.73
C VAL A 114 2.49 -6.57 6.38
N ASP A 115 1.92 -7.53 7.10
CA ASP A 115 2.61 -8.71 7.62
C ASP A 115 2.36 -9.89 6.67
N ARG A 116 1.23 -10.55 6.78
CA ARG A 116 0.84 -11.63 5.88
C ARG A 116 -0.07 -11.08 4.77
N PRO A 117 0.29 -11.27 3.48
CA PRO A 117 -0.58 -10.89 2.37
C PRO A 117 -1.92 -11.64 2.39
N GLY A 118 -2.98 -10.95 2.01
CA GLY A 118 -4.32 -11.52 1.83
C GLY A 118 -4.43 -12.42 0.60
N LYS A 119 -5.62 -12.96 0.37
CA LYS A 119 -5.88 -13.85 -0.78
C LYS A 119 -5.71 -13.08 -2.09
N GLY A 120 -4.86 -13.58 -2.97
CA GLY A 120 -4.55 -12.96 -4.27
C GLY A 120 -3.69 -11.70 -4.17
N VAL A 121 -3.25 -11.33 -2.99
CA VAL A 121 -2.33 -10.20 -2.79
C VAL A 121 -0.89 -10.64 -3.06
N ARG A 122 -0.19 -9.87 -3.88
CA ARG A 122 1.26 -9.99 -4.10
C ARG A 122 1.95 -8.67 -3.79
N ILE A 123 2.99 -8.73 -2.97
CA ILE A 123 3.89 -7.60 -2.74
C ILE A 123 4.72 -7.38 -4.00
N ILE A 124 4.79 -6.16 -4.48
CA ILE A 124 5.46 -5.77 -5.72
C ILE A 124 6.58 -4.75 -5.52
N ALA A 125 6.69 -4.18 -4.33
CA ALA A 125 7.81 -3.34 -3.96
C ALA A 125 8.04 -3.35 -2.44
N ARG A 126 9.32 -3.17 -2.03
CA ARG A 126 9.73 -3.14 -0.63
C ARG A 126 10.75 -2.04 -0.39
N SER A 127 10.79 -1.55 0.84
CA SER A 127 11.88 -0.70 1.32
C SER A 127 13.23 -1.40 1.12
N VAL A 128 14.21 -0.67 0.61
CA VAL A 128 15.58 -1.17 0.37
C VAL A 128 16.29 -1.45 1.67
N GLU A 129 16.06 -0.63 2.67
CA GLU A 129 16.79 -0.60 3.92
C GLU A 129 16.38 -1.73 4.88
N ASP A 130 15.09 -2.08 4.92
CA ASP A 130 14.55 -3.02 5.93
C ASP A 130 13.52 -4.01 5.39
N ASN A 131 13.29 -4.00 4.10
CA ASN A 131 12.43 -4.95 3.41
C ASN A 131 10.93 -4.85 3.79
N VAL A 132 10.52 -3.73 4.38
CA VAL A 132 9.10 -3.44 4.66
C VAL A 132 8.30 -3.41 3.36
N PRO A 133 7.11 -4.07 3.29
CA PRO A 133 6.24 -3.99 2.11
C PRO A 133 5.75 -2.56 1.85
N GLU A 134 6.01 -2.06 0.65
CA GLU A 134 5.70 -0.68 0.26
C GLU A 134 4.69 -0.58 -0.89
N ALA A 135 4.56 -1.63 -1.71
CA ALA A 135 3.50 -1.69 -2.70
C ALA A 135 3.01 -3.12 -2.90
N MET A 136 1.73 -3.26 -3.24
CA MET A 136 1.09 -4.55 -3.51
C MET A 136 0.02 -4.43 -4.59
N VAL A 137 -0.33 -5.57 -5.19
CA VAL A 137 -1.47 -5.71 -6.10
C VAL A 137 -2.36 -6.85 -5.63
N VAL A 138 -3.65 -6.80 -6.00
CA VAL A 138 -4.55 -7.97 -5.95
C VAL A 138 -4.60 -8.55 -7.36
N GLU A 139 -3.96 -9.68 -7.56
CA GLU A 139 -3.70 -10.27 -8.90
C GLU A 139 -4.97 -10.73 -9.64
N THR A 140 -6.05 -10.96 -8.91
CA THR A 140 -7.34 -11.35 -9.48
C THR A 140 -8.11 -10.20 -10.10
N GLU A 141 -7.64 -8.96 -9.89
CA GLU A 141 -8.35 -7.75 -10.30
C GLU A 141 -7.65 -7.04 -11.47
N PRO A 142 -8.39 -6.42 -12.36
CA PRO A 142 -7.81 -5.66 -13.49
C PRO A 142 -6.88 -4.54 -13.03
N PHE A 143 -7.23 -3.85 -11.94
CA PHE A 143 -6.39 -2.84 -11.30
C PHE A 143 -6.77 -2.70 -9.82
N ALA A 144 -5.99 -3.32 -8.95
CA ALA A 144 -6.08 -3.14 -7.51
C ALA A 144 -4.67 -2.95 -6.96
N LEU A 145 -4.30 -1.69 -6.74
CA LEU A 145 -2.96 -1.27 -6.35
C LEU A 145 -2.98 -0.69 -4.93
N GLY A 146 -2.12 -1.20 -4.07
CA GLY A 146 -1.84 -0.64 -2.75
C GLY A 146 -0.47 -0.01 -2.72
N ILE A 147 -0.36 1.21 -2.16
CA ILE A 147 0.87 1.99 -1.99
C ILE A 147 0.96 2.41 -0.53
N GLN A 148 2.09 2.12 0.14
CA GLN A 148 2.23 2.39 1.57
C GLN A 148 2.65 3.83 1.86
N TRP A 149 3.48 4.44 1.01
CA TRP A 149 3.84 5.85 1.11
C TRP A 149 2.71 6.79 0.62
N HIS A 150 2.99 8.10 0.57
CA HIS A 150 2.03 9.13 0.18
C HIS A 150 2.40 9.78 -1.17
N PRO A 151 2.13 9.13 -2.31
CA PRO A 151 2.43 9.68 -3.64
C PRO A 151 1.67 10.96 -3.94
N GLU A 152 0.51 11.21 -3.31
CA GLU A 152 -0.27 12.43 -3.47
C GLU A 152 0.49 13.68 -3.02
N MET A 153 1.42 13.54 -2.07
CA MET A 153 2.24 14.64 -1.58
C MET A 153 3.49 14.89 -2.45
N LEU A 154 3.83 13.93 -3.32
CA LEU A 154 5.00 13.97 -4.19
C LEU A 154 4.65 14.30 -5.64
N SER A 155 3.41 14.16 -6.05
CA SER A 155 2.98 14.16 -7.46
C SER A 155 3.24 15.46 -8.23
N ALA A 156 3.48 16.58 -7.53
CA ALA A 156 3.80 17.86 -8.15
C ALA A 156 5.26 17.93 -8.67
N GLU A 157 6.20 17.25 -8.01
CA GLU A 157 7.64 17.34 -8.30
C GLU A 157 8.24 15.99 -8.73
N HIS A 158 7.54 14.87 -8.49
CA HIS A 158 7.98 13.51 -8.75
C HIS A 158 7.11 12.85 -9.84
N PRO A 159 7.60 12.72 -11.08
CA PRO A 159 6.83 12.15 -12.18
C PRO A 159 6.43 10.68 -11.95
N GLU A 160 7.22 9.89 -11.23
CA GLU A 160 6.91 8.52 -10.82
C GLU A 160 5.68 8.47 -9.88
N ALA A 161 5.54 9.44 -8.98
CA ALA A 161 4.36 9.55 -8.12
C ALA A 161 3.10 9.94 -8.92
N LEU A 162 3.24 10.88 -9.87
CA LEU A 162 2.14 11.26 -10.75
C LEU A 162 1.71 10.12 -11.68
N ALA A 163 2.65 9.27 -12.10
CA ALA A 163 2.37 8.11 -12.95
C ALA A 163 1.39 7.13 -12.31
N ILE A 164 1.45 6.94 -10.99
CA ILE A 164 0.51 6.09 -10.24
C ILE A 164 -0.93 6.57 -10.43
N PHE A 165 -1.18 7.87 -10.28
CA PHE A 165 -2.52 8.45 -10.46
C PHE A 165 -2.99 8.39 -11.91
N LYS A 166 -2.10 8.66 -12.88
CA LYS A 166 -2.42 8.52 -14.30
C LYS A 166 -2.84 7.08 -14.63
N ALA A 167 -2.11 6.10 -14.13
CA ALA A 167 -2.45 4.69 -14.33
C ALA A 167 -3.82 4.33 -13.73
N PHE A 168 -4.12 4.79 -12.52
CA PHE A 168 -5.42 4.60 -11.90
C PHE A 168 -6.56 5.22 -12.73
N VAL A 169 -6.38 6.45 -13.22
CA VAL A 169 -7.37 7.12 -14.08
C VAL A 169 -7.56 6.36 -15.40
N SER A 170 -6.46 5.90 -16.04
CA SER A 170 -6.54 5.09 -17.26
C SER A 170 -7.27 3.77 -17.00
N ALA A 171 -6.99 3.11 -15.88
CA ALA A 171 -7.73 1.90 -15.48
C ALA A 171 -9.24 2.17 -15.32
N CYS A 172 -9.61 3.30 -14.70
CA CYS A 172 -11.02 3.71 -14.56
C CYS A 172 -11.71 3.96 -15.91
N ARG A 173 -10.93 4.27 -16.96
CA ARG A 173 -11.42 4.43 -18.35
C ARG A 173 -11.40 3.14 -19.16
N GLY A 174 -10.88 2.04 -18.58
CA GLY A 174 -10.68 0.78 -19.30
C GLY A 174 -9.52 0.81 -20.31
N GLU A 175 -8.56 1.72 -20.17
CA GLU A 175 -7.46 1.94 -21.10
C GLU A 175 -6.18 1.16 -20.74
N LEU A 176 -6.07 0.66 -19.52
CA LEU A 176 -4.91 -0.12 -19.08
C LEU A 176 -5.13 -1.63 -19.29
N PRO A 177 -4.09 -2.35 -19.72
CA PRO A 177 -4.11 -3.81 -19.62
C PRO A 177 -4.18 -4.25 -18.16
N PRO A 178 -4.79 -5.41 -17.87
CA PRO A 178 -4.81 -5.96 -16.52
C PRO A 178 -3.39 -6.15 -15.97
N VAL A 179 -3.24 -6.07 -14.65
CA VAL A 179 -1.98 -6.37 -13.97
C VAL A 179 -1.56 -7.80 -14.32
N PRO A 180 -0.34 -8.02 -14.86
CA PRO A 180 0.07 -9.37 -15.23
C PRO A 180 0.08 -10.29 -14.00
N VAL A 181 -0.62 -11.41 -14.10
CA VAL A 181 -0.51 -12.51 -13.12
C VAL A 181 0.90 -13.07 -13.23
N ALA A 182 1.58 -13.27 -12.11
CA ALA A 182 2.89 -13.92 -12.11
C ALA A 182 2.72 -15.37 -12.64
N SER A 183 3.45 -15.69 -13.69
CA SER A 183 3.53 -17.05 -14.24
C SER A 183 4.45 -17.93 -13.38
#